data_5e0bbf54ed6755a8ff2ee7ed7b69d297
#
_entry.id   5e0bbf54ed6755a8ff2ee7ed7b69d297
#
_cell.length_a   1.000
_cell.length_b   1.000
_cell.length_c   1.000
_cell.angle_alpha   90.00
_cell.angle_beta   90.00
_cell.angle_gamma   90.00
#
_symmetry.space_group_name_H-M   'P 1'
#
loop_
_entity.id
_entity.type
_entity.pdbx_description
1 polymer ?
#
loop_
_entity_poly.entity_id
_entity_poly.type
_entity_poly.pdbx_seq_one_letter_code
_entity_poly.pdbx_strand_id
1 'polypeptide(L)'
;MKSTWLPSSLLLLFQLSCVSLHESSKPNFVLIMVDDLGIGDLGCYGNTTLRTPNIDKLAQEGVKLTHHIAAASLCTPSRAAFLTGRYPIRSGVAGYHRPGVFLFNAASGGLPSQEVTFANIAKQQGYETALIGKWHLGLNCKSSDDHCHHPSIHGFNYFFGIPVTNLRDCQPGHGTVFQIHKYLPYRTLGIVLVTAASLHYIGIIAMRRGLILSLLCLLALVTGLAAGFIMMMPYLNCILMRDHRVVEQPFISENLTQRMTHEAVDFLERNSAGPFLLFFSFIQVHTAMFASAAFKGTSRHGVYGDAVHEVDWSVGQIMQTLDRLKLRESTLVYLTSDQGAHIEEISATGEVNRGWNGIYKAGKSTNWEGGIRVPGILRWPGNLPSGRELDEPTSNMDLFPTVVKLSGVSVPEDREIDGHDLMDLLCGRVERSTHEFLFHYCNIYLNAVRWHPKNSSSVWKVFYFTPNFYPENETACFHTHACFCSSNHVTHHNPPLLFDLTRDPSETTPLTPDTEPAFHSIVAVMKEAVEVHQRSVKPVESQMSTWNLVWKPWLQPCCSTLAQLCRCQQDDKGVVGATEDPFSG
;
A
#
# COMPACT_ATOMS: atom_id res chain seq x y z
N MET A 1 -15.33 6.76 -60.56
CA MET A 1 -15.23 7.47 -59.26
C MET A 1 -16.61 7.47 -58.61
N LYS A 2 -16.84 6.58 -57.68
CA LYS A 2 -18.05 6.57 -56.83
C LYS A 2 -17.55 6.67 -55.37
N SER A 3 -17.75 7.80 -54.77
CA SER A 3 -17.53 8.08 -53.36
C SER A 3 -18.62 7.38 -52.53
N THR A 4 -18.27 6.38 -51.73
CA THR A 4 -19.13 5.79 -50.75
C THR A 4 -19.00 6.57 -49.45
N TRP A 5 -20.02 7.33 -49.11
CA TRP A 5 -20.23 7.94 -47.82
C TRP A 5 -20.62 6.83 -46.83
N LEU A 6 -19.82 6.54 -45.82
CA LEU A 6 -20.22 5.76 -44.64
C LEU A 6 -21.10 6.67 -43.74
N PRO A 7 -22.20 6.16 -43.22
CA PRO A 7 -23.13 7.01 -42.47
C PRO A 7 -22.57 7.29 -41.07
N SER A 8 -22.64 8.59 -40.72
CA SER A 8 -22.27 9.15 -39.40
C SER A 8 -23.11 8.64 -38.22
N SER A 9 -23.97 7.66 -38.44
CA SER A 9 -24.86 7.06 -37.45
C SER A 9 -24.18 5.99 -36.56
N LEU A 10 -22.96 5.50 -36.91
CA LEU A 10 -22.24 4.55 -36.05
C LEU A 10 -21.46 5.22 -34.92
N LEU A 11 -21.11 6.49 -35.04
CA LEU A 11 -20.45 7.25 -33.95
C LEU A 11 -21.42 7.64 -32.81
N LEU A 12 -22.72 7.71 -33.08
CA LEU A 12 -23.72 8.07 -32.05
C LEU A 12 -24.10 6.90 -31.13
N LEU A 13 -23.83 5.66 -31.52
CA LEU A 13 -24.15 4.48 -30.69
C LEU A 13 -23.12 4.19 -29.60
N PHE A 14 -21.90 4.75 -29.69
CA PHE A 14 -20.88 4.61 -28.65
C PHE A 14 -20.98 5.63 -27.52
N GLN A 15 -21.73 6.74 -27.70
CA GLN A 15 -21.93 7.77 -26.67
C GLN A 15 -23.08 7.49 -25.70
N LEU A 16 -23.86 6.42 -25.91
CA LEU A 16 -25.04 6.09 -25.09
C LEU A 16 -24.79 5.09 -23.96
N SER A 17 -23.55 4.70 -23.71
CA SER A 17 -23.25 3.58 -22.79
C SER A 17 -23.04 3.98 -21.33
N CYS A 18 -22.82 5.25 -21.00
CA CYS A 18 -22.91 5.70 -19.62
C CYS A 18 -24.30 6.27 -19.38
N VAL A 19 -25.25 5.39 -19.11
CA VAL A 19 -26.65 5.79 -18.82
C VAL A 19 -26.63 6.75 -17.63
N SER A 20 -27.39 7.84 -17.76
CA SER A 20 -27.73 8.72 -16.62
C SER A 20 -28.10 7.83 -15.44
N LEU A 21 -27.50 8.07 -14.28
CA LEU A 21 -27.86 7.46 -13.00
C LEU A 21 -29.37 7.68 -12.81
N HIS A 22 -30.15 6.78 -13.38
CA HIS A 22 -31.59 6.75 -13.17
C HIS A 22 -31.82 6.18 -11.76
N GLU A 23 -32.76 6.69 -11.03
CA GLU A 23 -33.22 6.37 -9.68
C GLU A 23 -33.38 4.88 -9.35
N SER A 24 -32.37 4.04 -9.57
CA SER A 24 -32.50 2.62 -9.26
C SER A 24 -31.22 2.08 -8.64
N SER A 25 -31.38 1.55 -7.46
CA SER A 25 -30.47 0.72 -6.68
C SER A 25 -29.00 1.19 -6.57
N LYS A 26 -28.59 1.42 -5.34
CA LYS A 26 -27.20 1.69 -4.97
C LYS A 26 -26.28 0.58 -5.52
N PRO A 27 -25.18 0.91 -6.22
CA PRO A 27 -24.25 -0.10 -6.70
C PRO A 27 -23.51 -0.79 -5.56
N ASN A 28 -23.12 -2.04 -5.74
CA ASN A 28 -22.17 -2.70 -4.88
C ASN A 28 -20.75 -2.25 -5.22
N PHE A 29 -19.85 -2.37 -4.25
CA PHE A 29 -18.43 -2.08 -4.41
C PHE A 29 -17.57 -3.28 -4.04
N VAL A 30 -16.65 -3.67 -4.93
CA VAL A 30 -15.54 -4.58 -4.66
C VAL A 30 -14.24 -3.83 -4.94
N LEU A 31 -13.55 -3.45 -3.89
CA LEU A 31 -12.32 -2.67 -3.94
C LEU A 31 -11.15 -3.58 -3.61
N ILE A 32 -10.25 -3.78 -4.56
CA ILE A 32 -9.13 -4.72 -4.45
C ILE A 32 -7.84 -3.92 -4.42
N MET A 33 -7.05 -4.08 -3.36
CA MET A 33 -5.73 -3.47 -3.23
C MET A 33 -4.68 -4.53 -2.99
N VAL A 34 -3.68 -4.59 -3.84
CA VAL A 34 -2.53 -5.49 -3.71
C VAL A 34 -1.39 -4.75 -3.02
N ASP A 35 -0.65 -5.41 -2.15
CA ASP A 35 0.44 -4.81 -1.38
C ASP A 35 1.77 -4.94 -2.16
N ASP A 36 2.46 -3.84 -2.41
CA ASP A 36 3.75 -3.79 -3.13
C ASP A 36 3.72 -4.31 -4.59
N LEU A 37 2.58 -4.33 -5.26
CA LEU A 37 2.48 -4.80 -6.64
C LEU A 37 2.97 -3.73 -7.61
N GLY A 38 4.00 -4.05 -8.41
CA GLY A 38 4.47 -3.19 -9.47
C GLY A 38 3.50 -3.14 -10.65
N ILE A 39 3.37 -1.96 -11.27
CA ILE A 39 2.56 -1.82 -12.48
C ILE A 39 3.08 -2.71 -13.62
N GLY A 40 4.39 -2.96 -13.68
CA GLY A 40 5.02 -3.84 -14.65
C GLY A 40 4.82 -5.33 -14.39
N ASP A 41 4.27 -5.73 -13.24
CA ASP A 41 4.04 -7.15 -12.92
C ASP A 41 2.82 -7.74 -13.64
N LEU A 42 1.94 -6.92 -14.19
CA LEU A 42 0.67 -7.33 -14.80
C LEU A 42 0.75 -7.45 -16.33
N GLY A 43 0.14 -8.49 -16.89
CA GLY A 43 0.07 -8.74 -18.33
C GLY A 43 -0.59 -7.58 -19.09
N CYS A 44 -1.71 -7.05 -18.58
CA CYS A 44 -2.42 -5.91 -19.20
C CYS A 44 -1.62 -4.60 -19.19
N TYR A 45 -0.53 -4.50 -18.42
CA TYR A 45 0.44 -3.38 -18.44
C TYR A 45 1.75 -3.75 -19.16
N GLY A 46 1.80 -4.87 -19.89
CA GLY A 46 2.89 -5.23 -20.80
C GLY A 46 3.84 -6.31 -20.28
N ASN A 47 3.56 -6.97 -19.16
CA ASN A 47 4.35 -8.13 -18.75
C ASN A 47 4.05 -9.34 -19.63
N THR A 48 5.08 -9.90 -20.25
CA THR A 48 4.96 -11.08 -21.12
C THR A 48 5.47 -12.36 -20.46
N THR A 49 6.01 -12.28 -19.25
CA THR A 49 6.69 -13.39 -18.56
C THR A 49 6.00 -13.81 -17.27
N LEU A 50 5.20 -12.95 -16.67
CA LEU A 50 4.36 -13.21 -15.51
C LEU A 50 2.90 -13.19 -15.97
N ARG A 51 2.15 -14.26 -15.68
CA ARG A 51 0.80 -14.47 -16.20
C ARG A 51 -0.24 -14.00 -15.19
N THR A 52 -1.13 -13.09 -15.62
CA THR A 52 -2.22 -12.55 -14.78
C THR A 52 -3.56 -12.55 -15.55
N PRO A 53 -4.04 -13.73 -16.03
CA PRO A 53 -5.16 -13.82 -16.98
C PRO A 53 -6.48 -13.28 -16.41
N ASN A 54 -6.73 -13.40 -15.11
CA ASN A 54 -7.95 -12.90 -14.48
C ASN A 54 -7.94 -11.38 -14.34
N ILE A 55 -6.81 -10.81 -13.95
CA ILE A 55 -6.61 -9.35 -13.87
C ILE A 55 -6.59 -8.75 -15.29
N ASP A 56 -5.97 -9.42 -16.26
CA ASP A 56 -5.95 -8.99 -17.65
C ASP A 56 -7.37 -8.96 -18.25
N LYS A 57 -8.19 -9.97 -17.92
CA LYS A 57 -9.61 -9.99 -18.29
C LYS A 57 -10.39 -8.85 -17.63
N LEU A 58 -10.13 -8.57 -16.34
CA LEU A 58 -10.75 -7.44 -15.64
C LEU A 58 -10.47 -6.11 -16.38
N ALA A 59 -9.22 -5.91 -16.85
CA ALA A 59 -8.82 -4.74 -17.63
C ALA A 59 -9.49 -4.71 -19.02
N GLN A 60 -9.60 -5.85 -19.70
CA GLN A 60 -10.29 -5.96 -21.00
C GLN A 60 -11.78 -5.66 -20.90
N GLU A 61 -12.43 -6.04 -19.80
CA GLU A 61 -13.84 -5.79 -19.56
C GLU A 61 -14.14 -4.43 -18.93
N GLY A 62 -13.14 -3.62 -18.66
CA GLY A 62 -13.25 -2.34 -17.95
C GLY A 62 -12.41 -1.22 -18.54
N VAL A 63 -12.08 -0.26 -17.70
CA VAL A 63 -11.21 0.89 -17.98
C VAL A 63 -9.88 0.70 -17.28
N LYS A 64 -8.78 0.78 -18.04
CA LYS A 64 -7.41 0.71 -17.55
C LYS A 64 -6.83 2.12 -17.46
N LEU A 65 -6.33 2.51 -16.29
CA LEU A 65 -5.65 3.78 -16.03
C LEU A 65 -4.13 3.56 -16.14
N THR A 66 -3.48 4.21 -17.08
CA THR A 66 -2.02 4.08 -17.27
C THR A 66 -1.22 5.14 -16.53
N HIS A 67 -1.89 6.20 -16.06
CA HIS A 67 -1.31 7.29 -15.29
C HIS A 67 -1.99 7.43 -13.92
N HIS A 68 -2.11 6.31 -13.20
CA HIS A 68 -2.73 6.24 -11.88
C HIS A 68 -1.69 6.28 -10.77
N ILE A 69 -1.90 7.16 -9.77
CA ILE A 69 -0.87 7.54 -8.82
C ILE A 69 -1.30 7.20 -7.39
N ALA A 70 -0.48 6.46 -6.68
CA ALA A 70 -0.59 6.30 -5.24
C ALA A 70 -0.25 7.64 -4.53
N ALA A 71 -1.04 8.02 -3.53
CA ALA A 71 -0.85 9.28 -2.80
C ALA A 71 0.43 9.32 -1.98
N ALA A 72 0.99 8.17 -1.65
CA ALA A 72 2.27 8.03 -0.97
C ALA A 72 2.97 6.74 -1.42
N SER A 73 4.30 6.73 -1.30
CA SER A 73 5.15 5.61 -1.72
C SER A 73 5.38 4.55 -0.62
N LEU A 74 4.56 4.58 0.45
CA LEU A 74 4.61 3.62 1.58
C LEU A 74 3.19 3.22 1.99
N CYS A 75 3.04 1.98 2.49
CA CYS A 75 1.75 1.33 2.75
C CYS A 75 0.84 2.13 3.69
N THR A 76 1.27 2.42 4.94
CA THR A 76 0.44 3.11 5.94
C THR A 76 -0.10 4.45 5.42
N PRO A 77 0.73 5.41 4.96
CA PRO A 77 0.22 6.68 4.46
C PRO A 77 -0.62 6.53 3.18
N SER A 78 -0.26 5.63 2.27
CA SER A 78 -1.05 5.39 1.05
C SER A 78 -2.45 4.84 1.36
N ARG A 79 -2.55 3.89 2.29
CA ARG A 79 -3.84 3.32 2.73
C ARG A 79 -4.71 4.34 3.44
N ALA A 80 -4.12 5.21 4.28
CA ALA A 80 -4.84 6.32 4.89
C ALA A 80 -5.44 7.27 3.84
N ALA A 81 -4.64 7.64 2.84
CA ALA A 81 -5.08 8.52 1.75
C ALA A 81 -6.18 7.86 0.88
N PHE A 82 -6.03 6.59 0.54
CA PHE A 82 -7.02 5.82 -0.20
C PHE A 82 -8.39 5.80 0.48
N LEU A 83 -8.41 5.54 1.79
CA LEU A 83 -9.65 5.44 2.55
C LEU A 83 -10.36 6.78 2.73
N THR A 84 -9.60 7.89 2.83
CA THR A 84 -10.11 9.21 3.21
C THR A 84 -10.20 10.21 2.06
N GLY A 85 -9.57 9.91 0.91
CA GLY A 85 -9.46 10.85 -0.23
C GLY A 85 -8.55 12.06 0.05
N ARG A 86 -7.65 11.97 1.04
CA ARG A 86 -6.84 13.10 1.54
C ARG A 86 -5.37 12.75 1.60
N TYR A 87 -4.49 13.72 1.34
CA TYR A 87 -3.06 13.49 1.58
C TYR A 87 -2.79 13.11 3.03
N PRO A 88 -1.85 12.16 3.29
CA PRO A 88 -1.57 11.64 4.63
C PRO A 88 -1.12 12.71 5.62
N ILE A 89 -0.53 13.80 5.13
CA ILE A 89 -0.12 14.95 5.94
C ILE A 89 -1.31 15.64 6.63
N ARG A 90 -2.52 15.55 6.05
CA ARG A 90 -3.74 16.16 6.60
C ARG A 90 -4.35 15.37 7.75
N SER A 91 -4.08 14.06 7.82
CA SER A 91 -4.56 13.18 8.90
C SER A 91 -3.51 12.89 9.98
N GLY A 92 -2.29 13.44 9.83
CA GLY A 92 -1.17 13.15 10.73
C GLY A 92 -0.54 11.76 10.54
N VAL A 93 -0.97 11.01 9.51
CA VAL A 93 -0.42 9.68 9.16
C VAL A 93 0.76 9.83 8.19
N ALA A 94 1.66 10.75 8.49
CA ALA A 94 2.90 10.98 7.77
C ALA A 94 4.05 11.02 8.77
N GLY A 95 5.10 10.22 8.56
CA GLY A 95 6.22 10.07 9.48
C GLY A 95 7.19 11.23 9.43
N TYR A 96 7.86 11.53 10.56
CA TYR A 96 9.00 12.45 10.63
C TYR A 96 10.32 11.72 10.38
N HIS A 97 10.39 10.45 10.84
CA HIS A 97 11.59 9.63 10.83
C HIS A 97 11.26 8.24 10.28
N ARG A 98 12.27 7.41 10.23
CA ARG A 98 12.15 5.98 9.87
C ARG A 98 11.43 5.17 10.95
N PRO A 99 10.71 4.13 10.56
CA PRO A 99 10.08 3.93 9.26
C PRO A 99 8.84 4.82 9.15
N GLY A 100 8.44 5.16 7.93
CA GLY A 100 7.19 5.89 7.66
C GLY A 100 5.94 4.99 7.71
N VAL A 101 5.95 3.90 8.48
CA VAL A 101 4.88 2.90 8.61
C VAL A 101 4.82 2.35 10.04
N PHE A 102 3.68 1.79 10.45
CA PHE A 102 3.55 1.06 11.72
C PHE A 102 4.21 -0.32 11.61
N LEU A 103 5.03 -0.69 12.60
CA LEU A 103 5.69 -1.99 12.67
C LEU A 103 5.14 -2.89 13.79
N PHE A 104 4.37 -2.35 14.73
CA PHE A 104 3.87 -3.09 15.89
C PHE A 104 2.36 -3.00 16.01
N ASN A 105 1.71 -4.13 16.28
CA ASN A 105 0.29 -4.16 16.65
C ASN A 105 0.01 -3.38 17.94
N ALA A 106 1.00 -3.35 18.82
CA ALA A 106 0.94 -2.65 20.11
C ALA A 106 1.56 -1.24 20.03
N ALA A 107 1.51 -0.58 18.89
CA ALA A 107 1.76 0.85 18.73
C ALA A 107 0.47 1.63 19.05
N SER A 108 0.59 2.90 19.51
CA SER A 108 -0.58 3.70 19.89
C SER A 108 -1.06 4.65 18.79
N GLY A 109 -0.31 4.77 17.70
CA GLY A 109 -0.72 5.57 16.55
C GLY A 109 -1.62 4.79 15.60
N GLY A 110 -2.39 5.52 14.79
CA GLY A 110 -3.27 4.95 13.78
C GLY A 110 -4.02 6.01 13.00
N LEU A 111 -4.97 5.60 12.17
CA LEU A 111 -5.88 6.53 11.52
C LEU A 111 -6.77 7.17 12.61
N PRO A 112 -6.77 8.51 12.75
CA PRO A 112 -7.60 9.16 13.76
C PRO A 112 -9.09 8.84 13.57
N SER A 113 -9.81 8.59 14.66
CA SER A 113 -11.25 8.23 14.63
C SER A 113 -12.15 9.32 14.06
N GLN A 114 -11.69 10.57 14.03
CA GLN A 114 -12.38 11.70 13.39
C GLN A 114 -12.19 11.74 11.87
N GLU A 115 -11.28 10.96 11.30
CA GLU A 115 -11.20 10.82 9.85
C GLU A 115 -12.38 10.00 9.32
N VAL A 116 -12.98 10.50 8.25
CA VAL A 116 -14.11 9.84 7.58
C VAL A 116 -13.57 9.05 6.40
N THR A 117 -13.90 7.77 6.38
CA THR A 117 -13.56 6.87 5.27
C THR A 117 -14.77 6.69 4.34
N PHE A 118 -14.53 6.22 3.12
CA PHE A 118 -15.62 5.83 2.24
C PHE A 118 -16.50 4.72 2.85
N ALA A 119 -15.92 3.84 3.71
CA ALA A 119 -16.68 2.81 4.39
C ALA A 119 -17.61 3.38 5.47
N ASN A 120 -17.21 4.46 6.20
CA ASN A 120 -18.11 5.16 7.11
C ASN A 120 -19.34 5.70 6.35
N ILE A 121 -19.11 6.32 5.19
CA ILE A 121 -20.19 6.88 4.37
C ILE A 121 -21.09 5.76 3.81
N ALA A 122 -20.50 4.72 3.23
CA ALA A 122 -21.26 3.58 2.72
C ALA A 122 -22.12 2.94 3.82
N LYS A 123 -21.56 2.69 5.02
CA LYS A 123 -22.29 2.16 6.17
C LYS A 123 -23.48 3.04 6.55
N GLN A 124 -23.30 4.37 6.60
CA GLN A 124 -24.39 5.33 6.88
C GLN A 124 -25.49 5.28 5.80
N GLN A 125 -25.13 4.87 4.59
CA GLN A 125 -26.06 4.69 3.49
C GLN A 125 -26.69 3.29 3.43
N GLY A 126 -26.48 2.46 4.47
CA GLY A 126 -27.09 1.12 4.59
C GLY A 126 -26.35 0.02 3.84
N TYR A 127 -25.08 0.22 3.50
CA TYR A 127 -24.25 -0.85 2.96
C TYR A 127 -23.76 -1.79 4.08
N GLU A 128 -23.73 -3.08 3.80
CA GLU A 128 -22.89 -4.01 4.55
C GLU A 128 -21.44 -3.85 4.10
N THR A 129 -20.54 -3.63 5.06
CA THR A 129 -19.17 -3.24 4.79
C THR A 129 -18.18 -4.24 5.37
N ALA A 130 -17.24 -4.72 4.56
CA ALA A 130 -16.19 -5.63 5.01
C ALA A 130 -14.80 -5.15 4.59
N LEU A 131 -13.83 -5.37 5.48
CA LEU A 131 -12.41 -5.36 5.17
C LEU A 131 -11.86 -6.77 5.38
N ILE A 132 -11.31 -7.34 4.32
CA ILE A 132 -10.66 -8.65 4.38
C ILE A 132 -9.21 -8.48 3.92
N GLY A 133 -8.26 -8.81 4.82
CA GLY A 133 -6.84 -8.73 4.60
C GLY A 133 -6.10 -7.70 5.46
N LYS A 134 -5.18 -6.93 4.89
CA LYS A 134 -4.27 -6.01 5.59
C LYS A 134 -4.95 -4.68 5.91
N TRP A 135 -4.93 -4.27 7.19
CA TRP A 135 -5.38 -2.96 7.64
C TRP A 135 -4.26 -1.91 7.65
N HIS A 136 -3.25 -2.09 8.47
CA HIS A 136 -2.02 -1.28 8.59
C HIS A 136 -2.21 0.19 9.02
N LEU A 137 -3.29 0.50 9.74
CA LEU A 137 -3.63 1.87 10.19
C LEU A 137 -3.86 1.96 11.70
N GLY A 138 -3.16 1.12 12.47
CA GLY A 138 -3.25 1.10 13.93
C GLY A 138 -4.36 0.19 14.45
N LEU A 139 -4.36 -0.03 15.76
CA LEU A 139 -5.33 -0.90 16.44
C LEU A 139 -5.82 -0.27 17.75
N ASN A 140 -4.94 -0.06 18.72
CA ASN A 140 -5.26 0.39 20.07
C ASN A 140 -4.55 1.71 20.41
N CYS A 141 -5.10 2.49 21.36
CA CYS A 141 -4.54 3.77 21.80
C CYS A 141 -4.06 3.75 23.26
N LYS A 142 -4.88 3.22 24.19
CA LYS A 142 -4.70 3.34 25.65
C LYS A 142 -4.66 1.98 26.34
N SER A 143 -5.43 1.00 25.87
CA SER A 143 -5.48 -0.37 26.39
C SER A 143 -5.49 -1.38 25.24
N SER A 144 -5.26 -2.65 25.55
CA SER A 144 -5.20 -3.73 24.55
C SER A 144 -6.54 -4.09 23.90
N ASP A 145 -7.63 -3.47 24.35
CA ASP A 145 -9.02 -3.77 23.99
C ASP A 145 -9.88 -2.53 23.67
N ASP A 146 -9.26 -1.33 23.56
CA ASP A 146 -10.01 -0.11 23.26
C ASP A 146 -10.33 0.07 21.76
N HIS A 147 -9.60 -0.63 20.91
CA HIS A 147 -9.85 -0.70 19.47
C HIS A 147 -10.04 0.65 18.76
N CYS A 148 -9.44 1.73 19.27
CA CYS A 148 -9.65 3.11 18.81
C CYS A 148 -9.29 3.38 17.36
N HIS A 149 -8.43 2.55 16.75
CA HIS A 149 -8.03 2.62 15.34
C HIS A 149 -8.44 1.38 14.54
N HIS A 150 -9.25 0.50 15.15
CA HIS A 150 -9.70 -0.73 14.49
C HIS A 150 -10.61 -0.43 13.28
N PRO A 151 -10.64 -1.28 12.23
CA PRO A 151 -11.52 -1.10 11.07
C PRO A 151 -12.98 -0.82 11.39
N SER A 152 -13.52 -1.35 12.50
CA SER A 152 -14.92 -1.14 12.91
C SER A 152 -15.24 0.32 13.24
N ILE A 153 -14.27 1.09 13.75
CA ILE A 153 -14.41 2.53 14.01
C ILE A 153 -14.44 3.31 12.70
N HIS A 154 -13.78 2.77 11.68
CA HIS A 154 -13.65 3.37 10.36
C HIS A 154 -14.68 2.84 9.34
N GLY A 155 -15.81 2.31 9.83
CA GLY A 155 -16.99 2.01 9.02
C GLY A 155 -17.09 0.58 8.49
N PHE A 156 -16.22 -0.34 8.87
CA PHE A 156 -16.32 -1.75 8.46
C PHE A 156 -17.11 -2.57 9.48
N ASN A 157 -18.22 -3.20 9.05
CA ASN A 157 -19.04 -4.08 9.89
C ASN A 157 -18.35 -5.41 10.17
N TYR A 158 -17.54 -5.88 9.22
CA TYR A 158 -16.81 -7.13 9.28
C TYR A 158 -15.33 -6.91 8.99
N PHE A 159 -14.47 -7.54 9.77
CA PHE A 159 -13.02 -7.56 9.57
C PHE A 159 -12.48 -8.99 9.70
N PHE A 160 -11.72 -9.45 8.70
CA PHE A 160 -10.90 -10.65 8.78
C PHE A 160 -9.54 -10.38 8.16
N GLY A 161 -8.46 -10.36 8.96
CA GLY A 161 -7.15 -10.04 8.43
C GLY A 161 -6.11 -9.70 9.48
N ILE A 162 -5.01 -9.11 9.01
CA ILE A 162 -3.89 -8.68 9.84
C ILE A 162 -3.98 -7.18 10.15
N PRO A 163 -3.89 -6.78 11.42
CA PRO A 163 -4.05 -5.37 11.79
C PRO A 163 -2.83 -4.49 11.44
N VAL A 164 -1.64 -5.06 11.25
CA VAL A 164 -0.44 -4.35 10.84
C VAL A 164 -0.01 -4.81 9.44
N THR A 165 1.17 -5.38 9.28
CA THR A 165 1.70 -5.85 8.01
C THR A 165 2.37 -7.19 8.18
N ASN A 166 2.55 -7.91 7.07
CA ASN A 166 3.40 -9.08 7.07
C ASN A 166 4.86 -8.65 7.27
N LEU A 167 5.57 -9.32 8.14
CA LEU A 167 6.99 -9.08 8.42
C LEU A 167 7.76 -10.38 8.24
N ARG A 168 9.08 -10.28 8.00
CA ARG A 168 9.96 -11.46 7.91
C ARG A 168 9.85 -12.37 9.13
N ASP A 169 9.60 -11.76 10.29
CA ASP A 169 9.40 -12.45 11.57
C ASP A 169 8.18 -13.39 11.56
N CYS A 170 7.21 -13.16 10.66
CA CYS A 170 5.99 -13.98 10.58
C CYS A 170 6.18 -15.28 9.77
N GLN A 171 7.31 -15.45 9.12
CA GLN A 171 7.59 -16.66 8.36
C GLN A 171 8.92 -17.30 8.83
N PRO A 172 8.89 -18.54 9.34
CA PRO A 172 10.09 -19.23 9.80
C PRO A 172 11.17 -19.27 8.70
N GLY A 173 12.43 -18.94 9.08
CA GLY A 173 13.57 -18.94 8.16
C GLY A 173 13.82 -17.66 7.37
N HIS A 174 12.91 -16.68 7.39
CA HIS A 174 13.07 -15.42 6.65
C HIS A 174 13.82 -14.32 7.44
N GLY A 175 14.24 -14.60 8.67
CA GLY A 175 14.97 -13.64 9.52
C GLY A 175 14.05 -12.66 10.23
N THR A 176 14.57 -11.46 10.54
CA THR A 176 13.82 -10.41 11.23
C THR A 176 14.02 -9.05 10.56
N VAL A 177 12.98 -8.19 10.59
CA VAL A 177 13.09 -6.79 10.18
C VAL A 177 13.82 -5.95 11.22
N PHE A 178 13.90 -6.41 12.46
CA PHE A 178 14.54 -5.73 13.57
C PHE A 178 16.03 -6.00 13.59
N GLN A 179 16.81 -5.22 12.85
CA GLN A 179 18.26 -5.36 12.78
C GLN A 179 18.96 -4.84 14.06
N ILE A 180 18.58 -5.38 15.23
CA ILE A 180 19.11 -4.95 16.53
C ILE A 180 20.64 -5.07 16.58
N HIS A 181 21.22 -6.07 15.90
CA HIS A 181 22.67 -6.23 15.79
C HIS A 181 23.39 -5.05 15.12
N LYS A 182 22.72 -4.27 14.26
CA LYS A 182 23.29 -3.04 13.67
C LYS A 182 23.25 -1.84 14.63
N TYR A 183 22.31 -1.85 15.58
CA TYR A 183 22.10 -0.74 16.51
C TYR A 183 22.70 -0.99 17.89
N LEU A 184 22.88 -2.26 18.31
CA LEU A 184 23.65 -2.58 19.50
C LEU A 184 25.14 -2.63 19.13
N PRO A 185 25.96 -1.79 19.72
CA PRO A 185 27.39 -1.71 19.41
C PRO A 185 28.15 -2.91 20.04
N TYR A 186 27.73 -4.14 19.77
CA TYR A 186 28.40 -5.35 20.29
C TYR A 186 29.90 -5.34 20.02
N ARG A 187 30.30 -4.92 18.81
CA ARG A 187 31.72 -4.78 18.46
C ARG A 187 32.40 -3.74 19.33
N THR A 188 31.78 -2.53 19.43
CA THR A 188 32.32 -1.44 20.23
C THR A 188 32.37 -1.82 21.71
N LEU A 189 31.27 -2.40 22.23
CA LEU A 189 31.21 -2.85 23.61
C LEU A 189 32.17 -4.02 23.86
N GLY A 190 32.32 -4.96 22.95
CA GLY A 190 33.31 -6.03 23.00
C GLY A 190 34.74 -5.48 23.00
N ILE A 191 35.05 -4.52 22.11
CA ILE A 191 36.37 -3.86 22.07
C ILE A 191 36.62 -3.13 23.39
N VAL A 192 35.66 -2.37 23.91
CA VAL A 192 35.79 -1.65 25.19
C VAL A 192 36.03 -2.62 26.34
N LEU A 193 35.29 -3.73 26.41
CA LEU A 193 35.48 -4.75 27.47
C LEU A 193 36.83 -5.46 27.36
N VAL A 194 37.25 -5.85 26.15
CA VAL A 194 38.55 -6.48 25.93
C VAL A 194 39.67 -5.50 26.25
N THR A 195 39.55 -4.22 25.82
CA THR A 195 40.54 -3.18 26.13
C THR A 195 40.62 -2.94 27.64
N ALA A 196 39.48 -2.80 28.32
CA ALA A 196 39.41 -2.59 29.76
C ALA A 196 40.00 -3.79 30.54
N ALA A 197 39.71 -5.01 30.11
CA ALA A 197 40.27 -6.24 30.69
C ALA A 197 41.78 -6.30 30.47
N SER A 198 42.27 -5.95 29.28
CA SER A 198 43.70 -5.92 28.95
C SER A 198 44.42 -4.85 29.79
N LEU A 199 43.90 -3.65 29.90
CA LEU A 199 44.46 -2.56 30.71
C LEU A 199 44.46 -2.91 32.20
N HIS A 200 43.47 -3.64 32.67
CA HIS A 200 43.44 -4.17 34.04
C HIS A 200 44.52 -5.26 34.25
N TYR A 201 44.62 -6.19 33.28
CA TYR A 201 45.62 -7.28 33.35
C TYR A 201 47.07 -6.76 33.39
N ILE A 202 47.38 -5.72 32.61
CA ILE A 202 48.72 -5.10 32.61
C ILE A 202 48.91 -4.04 33.73
N GLY A 203 47.94 -3.89 34.64
CA GLY A 203 48.04 -3.05 35.85
C GLY A 203 47.88 -1.56 35.65
N ILE A 204 47.47 -1.10 34.43
CA ILE A 204 47.24 0.33 34.14
C ILE A 204 45.97 0.83 34.80
N ILE A 205 44.94 0.00 34.89
CA ILE A 205 43.65 0.32 35.50
C ILE A 205 43.35 -0.65 36.63
N ALA A 206 43.13 -0.16 37.83
CA ALA A 206 42.69 -0.97 38.95
C ALA A 206 41.16 -1.15 38.90
N MET A 207 40.67 -2.16 38.19
CA MET A 207 39.25 -2.52 38.22
C MET A 207 38.99 -3.59 39.29
N ARG A 208 38.01 -3.34 40.17
CA ARG A 208 37.56 -4.33 41.12
C ARG A 208 36.88 -5.48 40.37
N ARG A 209 37.24 -6.75 40.72
CA ARG A 209 36.65 -7.95 40.09
C ARG A 209 35.11 -7.91 40.05
N GLY A 210 34.47 -7.33 41.11
CA GLY A 210 33.03 -7.12 41.15
C GLY A 210 32.49 -6.21 40.04
N LEU A 211 33.22 -5.13 39.67
CA LEU A 211 32.80 -4.24 38.58
C LEU A 211 32.84 -4.94 37.22
N ILE A 212 33.89 -5.72 36.96
CA ILE A 212 34.02 -6.51 35.72
C ILE A 212 32.86 -7.51 35.63
N LEU A 213 32.58 -8.23 36.71
CA LEU A 213 31.47 -9.19 36.77
C LEU A 213 30.14 -8.53 36.52
N SER A 214 29.89 -7.38 37.16
CA SER A 214 28.65 -6.59 36.96
C SER A 214 28.46 -6.13 35.51
N LEU A 215 29.52 -5.66 34.84
CA LEU A 215 29.47 -5.27 33.43
C LEU A 215 29.21 -6.45 32.50
N LEU A 216 29.82 -7.62 32.76
CA LEU A 216 29.56 -8.84 32.01
C LEU A 216 28.13 -9.35 32.21
N CYS A 217 27.63 -9.33 33.44
CA CYS A 217 26.23 -9.68 33.73
C CYS A 217 25.25 -8.74 33.08
N LEU A 218 25.52 -7.43 33.09
CA LEU A 218 24.69 -6.44 32.39
C LEU A 218 24.67 -6.66 30.88
N LEU A 219 25.84 -6.94 30.29
CA LEU A 219 25.94 -7.27 28.86
C LEU A 219 25.15 -8.53 28.52
N ALA A 220 25.32 -9.60 29.31
CA ALA A 220 24.59 -10.86 29.14
C ALA A 220 23.08 -10.64 29.27
N LEU A 221 22.63 -9.82 30.25
CA LEU A 221 21.23 -9.47 30.43
C LEU A 221 20.67 -8.70 29.23
N VAL A 222 21.35 -7.65 28.80
CA VAL A 222 20.91 -6.84 27.63
C VAL A 222 20.87 -7.69 26.36
N THR A 223 21.88 -8.54 26.15
CA THR A 223 21.90 -9.47 25.00
C THR A 223 20.78 -10.49 25.07
N GLY A 224 20.56 -11.05 26.26
CA GLY A 224 19.47 -12.01 26.52
C GLY A 224 18.08 -11.39 26.30
N LEU A 225 17.86 -10.18 26.80
CA LEU A 225 16.61 -9.45 26.59
C LEU A 225 16.38 -9.12 25.11
N ALA A 226 17.42 -8.67 24.39
CA ALA A 226 17.32 -8.40 22.95
C ALA A 226 17.02 -9.66 22.14
N ALA A 227 17.71 -10.76 22.43
CA ALA A 227 17.45 -12.05 21.79
C ALA A 227 16.04 -12.56 22.11
N GLY A 228 15.63 -12.49 23.38
CA GLY A 228 14.28 -12.85 23.83
C GLY A 228 13.19 -12.03 23.12
N PHE A 229 13.40 -10.72 22.97
CA PHE A 229 12.48 -9.85 22.25
C PHE A 229 12.34 -10.27 20.77
N ILE A 230 13.44 -10.55 20.07
CA ILE A 230 13.40 -11.04 18.68
C ILE A 230 12.66 -12.38 18.60
N MET A 231 12.93 -13.31 19.51
CA MET A 231 12.24 -14.60 19.54
C MET A 231 10.74 -14.49 19.81
N MET A 232 10.31 -13.44 20.50
CA MET A 232 8.90 -13.16 20.78
C MET A 232 8.18 -12.43 19.63
N MET A 233 8.89 -11.87 18.64
CA MET A 233 8.30 -11.09 17.55
C MET A 233 7.18 -11.81 16.80
N PRO A 234 7.28 -13.10 16.42
CA PRO A 234 6.18 -13.81 15.79
C PRO A 234 4.90 -13.78 16.63
N TYR A 235 5.03 -13.93 17.94
CA TYR A 235 3.90 -13.94 18.88
C TYR A 235 3.33 -12.54 19.16
N LEU A 236 4.14 -11.49 19.01
CA LEU A 236 3.71 -10.11 19.23
C LEU A 236 3.07 -9.47 17.99
N ASN A 237 3.58 -9.80 16.81
CA ASN A 237 3.21 -9.09 15.58
C ASN A 237 2.43 -9.92 14.56
N CYS A 238 2.59 -11.24 14.54
CA CYS A 238 1.98 -12.05 13.50
C CYS A 238 0.58 -12.51 13.95
N ILE A 239 -0.36 -11.58 13.91
CA ILE A 239 -1.71 -11.74 14.46
C ILE A 239 -2.72 -11.75 13.31
N LEU A 240 -3.60 -12.77 13.31
CA LEU A 240 -4.79 -12.80 12.48
C LEU A 240 -6.00 -12.53 13.37
N MET A 241 -6.85 -11.61 12.93
CA MET A 241 -8.05 -11.22 13.66
C MET A 241 -9.32 -11.53 12.86
N ARG A 242 -10.40 -11.81 13.59
CA ARG A 242 -11.77 -11.76 13.09
C ARG A 242 -12.54 -10.79 13.97
N ASP A 243 -12.98 -9.68 13.40
CA ASP A 243 -13.49 -8.53 14.13
C ASP A 243 -12.54 -8.12 15.27
N HIS A 244 -12.99 -8.05 16.50
CA HIS A 244 -12.20 -7.67 17.66
C HIS A 244 -11.42 -8.84 18.30
N ARG A 245 -11.46 -10.05 17.74
CA ARG A 245 -10.84 -11.24 18.33
C ARG A 245 -9.61 -11.65 17.57
N VAL A 246 -8.52 -11.92 18.29
CA VAL A 246 -7.36 -12.62 17.75
C VAL A 246 -7.73 -14.10 17.57
N VAL A 247 -7.66 -14.60 16.34
CA VAL A 247 -8.00 -16.01 16.02
C VAL A 247 -6.77 -16.87 15.79
N GLU A 248 -5.65 -16.28 15.39
CA GLU A 248 -4.35 -16.94 15.29
C GLU A 248 -3.22 -16.04 15.75
N GLN A 249 -2.27 -16.62 16.48
CA GLN A 249 -1.09 -15.91 16.98
C GLN A 249 0.02 -16.92 17.34
N PRO A 250 1.09 -17.06 16.53
CA PRO A 250 1.26 -16.42 15.22
C PRO A 250 0.36 -17.05 14.15
N PHE A 251 -0.01 -16.29 13.12
CA PHE A 251 -0.74 -16.83 11.98
C PHE A 251 0.17 -17.67 11.08
N ILE A 252 -0.47 -18.58 10.33
CA ILE A 252 0.18 -19.40 9.30
C ILE A 252 -0.06 -18.75 7.95
N SER A 253 1.01 -18.34 7.26
CA SER A 253 0.94 -17.61 6.00
C SER A 253 0.62 -18.50 4.80
N GLU A 254 0.96 -19.80 4.83
CA GLU A 254 0.97 -20.68 3.67
C GLU A 254 -0.36 -20.71 2.89
N ASN A 255 -1.51 -20.74 3.58
CA ASN A 255 -2.83 -20.75 2.94
C ASN A 255 -3.63 -19.48 3.23
N LEU A 256 -2.98 -18.41 3.67
CA LEU A 256 -3.67 -17.24 4.17
C LEU A 256 -4.47 -16.53 3.07
N THR A 257 -3.92 -16.43 1.86
CA THR A 257 -4.62 -15.82 0.70
C THR A 257 -5.85 -16.62 0.32
N GLN A 258 -5.77 -17.96 0.30
CA GLN A 258 -6.94 -18.80 0.02
C GLN A 258 -8.03 -18.62 1.08
N ARG A 259 -7.66 -18.57 2.36
CA ARG A 259 -8.60 -18.33 3.47
C ARG A 259 -9.27 -16.97 3.36
N MET A 260 -8.51 -15.90 3.06
CA MET A 260 -9.08 -14.58 2.82
C MET A 260 -10.02 -14.57 1.60
N THR A 261 -9.66 -15.30 0.54
CA THR A 261 -10.51 -15.43 -0.64
C THR A 261 -11.84 -16.11 -0.32
N HIS A 262 -11.82 -17.19 0.47
CA HIS A 262 -13.04 -17.86 0.94
C HIS A 262 -13.90 -16.92 1.79
N GLU A 263 -13.31 -16.17 2.73
CA GLU A 263 -14.05 -15.18 3.53
C GLU A 263 -14.70 -14.09 2.65
N ALA A 264 -14.02 -13.69 1.56
CA ALA A 264 -14.58 -12.74 0.61
C ALA A 264 -15.75 -13.34 -0.17
N VAL A 265 -15.63 -14.58 -0.65
CA VAL A 265 -16.71 -15.31 -1.32
C VAL A 265 -17.91 -15.46 -0.38
N ASP A 266 -17.69 -15.93 0.85
CA ASP A 266 -18.73 -16.07 1.87
C ASP A 266 -19.43 -14.74 2.20
N PHE A 267 -18.66 -13.63 2.25
CA PHE A 267 -19.22 -12.30 2.46
C PHE A 267 -20.13 -11.89 1.30
N LEU A 268 -19.70 -12.09 0.05
CA LEU A 268 -20.49 -11.80 -1.14
C LEU A 268 -21.79 -12.63 -1.19
N GLU A 269 -21.73 -13.92 -0.84
CA GLU A 269 -22.89 -14.81 -0.81
C GLU A 269 -23.92 -14.38 0.24
N ARG A 270 -23.46 -14.08 1.45
CA ARG A 270 -24.34 -13.65 2.55
C ARG A 270 -25.02 -12.29 2.30
N ASN A 271 -24.39 -11.41 1.50
CA ASN A 271 -24.85 -10.03 1.30
C ASN A 271 -25.35 -9.78 -0.13
N SER A 272 -25.58 -10.83 -0.91
CA SER A 272 -26.00 -10.74 -2.32
C SER A 272 -27.35 -10.04 -2.56
N ALA A 273 -28.20 -9.94 -1.53
CA ALA A 273 -29.54 -9.34 -1.63
C ALA A 273 -29.58 -7.83 -1.33
N GLY A 274 -28.52 -7.25 -0.78
CA GLY A 274 -28.46 -5.84 -0.39
C GLY A 274 -27.19 -5.14 -0.93
N PRO A 275 -27.08 -3.82 -0.77
CA PRO A 275 -25.87 -3.12 -1.15
C PRO A 275 -24.74 -3.47 -0.21
N PHE A 276 -23.57 -3.78 -0.76
CA PHE A 276 -22.37 -4.09 0.00
C PHE A 276 -21.14 -3.33 -0.51
N LEU A 277 -20.17 -3.15 0.38
CA LEU A 277 -18.82 -2.69 0.09
C LEU A 277 -17.83 -3.69 0.66
N LEU A 278 -17.11 -4.38 -0.22
CA LEU A 278 -15.99 -5.25 0.12
C LEU A 278 -14.68 -4.53 -0.20
N PHE A 279 -13.86 -4.25 0.81
CA PHE A 279 -12.47 -3.87 0.62
C PHE A 279 -11.59 -5.10 0.83
N PHE A 280 -11.15 -5.71 -0.27
CA PHE A 280 -10.24 -6.85 -0.28
C PHE A 280 -8.80 -6.36 -0.39
N SER A 281 -8.12 -6.36 0.73
CA SER A 281 -6.78 -5.79 0.91
C SER A 281 -5.76 -6.91 1.03
N PHE A 282 -5.13 -7.30 -0.08
CA PHE A 282 -4.14 -8.36 -0.09
C PHE A 282 -2.99 -8.10 0.89
N ILE A 283 -2.43 -9.18 1.44
CA ILE A 283 -1.17 -9.18 2.19
C ILE A 283 0.00 -9.42 1.23
N GLN A 284 -0.23 -10.19 0.17
CA GLN A 284 0.70 -10.37 -0.94
C GLN A 284 0.66 -9.13 -1.85
N VAL A 285 1.74 -8.79 -2.53
CA VAL A 285 3.02 -9.50 -2.65
C VAL A 285 4.11 -8.90 -1.76
N HIS A 286 3.74 -8.45 -0.56
CA HIS A 286 4.66 -7.89 0.43
C HIS A 286 5.55 -8.99 1.06
N THR A 287 6.75 -8.62 1.47
CA THR A 287 7.63 -9.50 2.27
C THR A 287 7.01 -9.79 3.65
N ALA A 288 7.15 -10.97 4.29
CA ALA A 288 7.83 -12.15 3.78
C ALA A 288 6.98 -12.85 2.74
N MET A 289 7.60 -13.18 1.61
CA MET A 289 6.92 -13.81 0.49
C MET A 289 6.39 -15.20 0.86
N PHE A 290 5.18 -15.50 0.45
CA PHE A 290 4.57 -16.81 0.56
C PHE A 290 3.64 -17.07 -0.61
N ALA A 291 3.46 -18.34 -0.91
CA ALA A 291 2.41 -18.83 -1.81
C ALA A 291 1.93 -20.18 -1.28
N SER A 292 0.66 -20.51 -1.48
CA SER A 292 0.14 -21.83 -1.12
C SER A 292 0.75 -22.93 -1.98
N ALA A 293 0.63 -24.17 -1.52
CA ALA A 293 1.23 -25.34 -2.19
C ALA A 293 0.83 -25.47 -3.67
N ALA A 294 -0.40 -25.08 -4.02
CA ALA A 294 -0.90 -25.11 -5.39
C ALA A 294 -0.19 -24.14 -6.34
N PHE A 295 0.41 -23.07 -5.82
CA PHE A 295 1.05 -22.03 -6.62
C PHE A 295 2.58 -22.09 -6.54
N LYS A 296 3.17 -22.80 -5.58
CA LYS A 296 4.63 -22.93 -5.45
C LYS A 296 5.25 -23.55 -6.70
N GLY A 297 6.21 -22.84 -7.29
CA GLY A 297 6.93 -23.27 -8.50
C GLY A 297 6.17 -23.13 -9.82
N THR A 298 5.02 -22.42 -9.82
CA THR A 298 4.24 -22.18 -11.05
C THR A 298 4.81 -21.03 -11.89
N SER A 299 5.61 -20.15 -11.27
CA SER A 299 6.23 -19.02 -11.93
C SER A 299 7.74 -19.21 -12.10
N ARG A 300 8.28 -18.70 -13.20
CA ARG A 300 9.74 -18.60 -13.39
C ARG A 300 10.36 -17.40 -12.64
N HIS A 301 9.56 -16.58 -11.97
CA HIS A 301 9.98 -15.45 -11.13
C HIS A 301 10.06 -15.82 -9.64
N GLY A 302 10.25 -17.11 -9.33
CA GLY A 302 10.37 -17.60 -7.97
C GLY A 302 9.11 -17.35 -7.13
N VAL A 303 9.28 -17.27 -5.81
CA VAL A 303 8.16 -17.12 -4.87
C VAL A 303 7.38 -15.81 -5.06
N TYR A 304 8.03 -14.74 -5.57
CA TYR A 304 7.32 -13.50 -5.91
C TYR A 304 6.27 -13.75 -7.00
N GLY A 305 6.69 -14.36 -8.10
CA GLY A 305 5.77 -14.66 -9.19
C GLY A 305 4.70 -15.69 -8.83
N ASP A 306 5.02 -16.67 -7.98
CA ASP A 306 4.05 -17.61 -7.43
C ASP A 306 2.96 -16.87 -6.61
N ALA A 307 3.38 -15.88 -5.82
CA ALA A 307 2.48 -15.03 -5.05
C ALA A 307 1.57 -14.17 -5.96
N VAL A 308 2.11 -13.62 -7.06
CA VAL A 308 1.29 -12.89 -8.06
C VAL A 308 0.29 -13.81 -8.74
N HIS A 309 0.66 -15.05 -9.07
CA HIS A 309 -0.29 -16.04 -9.62
C HIS A 309 -1.43 -16.35 -8.65
N GLU A 310 -1.13 -16.45 -7.36
CA GLU A 310 -2.16 -16.68 -6.33
C GLU A 310 -3.08 -15.47 -6.14
N VAL A 311 -2.55 -14.24 -6.23
CA VAL A 311 -3.35 -13.01 -6.27
C VAL A 311 -4.28 -13.00 -7.48
N ASP A 312 -3.78 -13.31 -8.67
CA ASP A 312 -4.58 -13.37 -9.88
C ASP A 312 -5.71 -14.41 -9.79
N TRP A 313 -5.40 -15.61 -9.28
CA TRP A 313 -6.40 -16.63 -8.99
C TRP A 313 -7.49 -16.13 -8.04
N SER A 314 -7.10 -15.47 -6.96
CA SER A 314 -8.04 -14.93 -5.97
C SER A 314 -8.98 -13.88 -6.59
N VAL A 315 -8.45 -12.98 -7.44
CA VAL A 315 -9.26 -12.04 -8.22
C VAL A 315 -10.25 -12.81 -9.10
N GLY A 316 -9.81 -13.88 -9.75
CA GLY A 316 -10.67 -14.78 -10.54
C GLY A 316 -11.82 -15.37 -9.73
N GLN A 317 -11.57 -15.86 -8.50
CA GLN A 317 -12.60 -16.42 -7.63
C GLN A 317 -13.67 -15.37 -7.23
N ILE A 318 -13.23 -14.15 -6.91
CA ILE A 318 -14.14 -13.04 -6.60
C ILE A 318 -15.01 -12.71 -7.83
N MET A 319 -14.40 -12.61 -9.01
CA MET A 319 -15.12 -12.28 -10.24
C MET A 319 -16.12 -13.38 -10.64
N GLN A 320 -15.73 -14.65 -10.54
CA GLN A 320 -16.62 -15.78 -10.79
C GLN A 320 -17.80 -15.82 -9.81
N THR A 321 -17.58 -15.45 -8.56
CA THR A 321 -18.64 -15.35 -7.54
C THR A 321 -19.64 -14.26 -7.89
N LEU A 322 -19.19 -13.07 -8.32
CA LEU A 322 -20.09 -12.02 -8.79
C LEU A 322 -20.92 -12.44 -9.99
N ASP A 323 -20.31 -13.18 -10.93
CA ASP A 323 -21.01 -13.71 -12.10
C ASP A 323 -22.06 -14.77 -11.70
N ARG A 324 -21.71 -15.73 -10.82
CA ARG A 324 -22.59 -16.77 -10.28
C ARG A 324 -23.79 -16.19 -9.52
N LEU A 325 -23.57 -15.15 -8.74
CA LEU A 325 -24.60 -14.45 -7.98
C LEU A 325 -25.41 -13.44 -8.83
N LYS A 326 -25.08 -13.28 -10.12
CA LYS A 326 -25.71 -12.31 -11.04
C LYS A 326 -25.57 -10.86 -10.58
N LEU A 327 -24.44 -10.53 -9.93
CA LEU A 327 -24.13 -9.20 -9.42
C LEU A 327 -23.21 -8.39 -10.35
N ARG A 328 -22.86 -8.95 -11.51
CA ARG A 328 -21.91 -8.38 -12.47
C ARG A 328 -22.22 -6.94 -12.86
N GLU A 329 -23.47 -6.65 -13.21
CA GLU A 329 -23.92 -5.34 -13.71
C GLU A 329 -24.21 -4.34 -12.57
N SER A 330 -24.45 -4.82 -11.36
CA SER A 330 -24.72 -4.01 -10.18
C SER A 330 -23.48 -3.73 -9.33
N THR A 331 -22.29 -4.19 -9.73
CA THR A 331 -21.08 -4.07 -8.92
C THR A 331 -19.97 -3.34 -9.66
N LEU A 332 -19.50 -2.23 -9.06
CA LEU A 332 -18.24 -1.59 -9.43
C LEU A 332 -17.08 -2.35 -8.81
N VAL A 333 -16.21 -2.90 -9.64
CA VAL A 333 -14.95 -3.54 -9.22
C VAL A 333 -13.80 -2.58 -9.52
N TYR A 334 -12.95 -2.33 -8.53
CA TYR A 334 -11.73 -1.53 -8.68
C TYR A 334 -10.53 -2.34 -8.18
N LEU A 335 -9.45 -2.36 -8.96
CA LEU A 335 -8.17 -2.98 -8.60
C LEU A 335 -7.03 -1.97 -8.69
N THR A 336 -6.20 -1.92 -7.64
CA THR A 336 -5.00 -1.09 -7.56
C THR A 336 -3.90 -1.75 -6.70
N SER A 337 -2.74 -1.08 -6.61
CA SER A 337 -1.71 -1.32 -5.59
C SER A 337 -1.65 -0.14 -4.61
N ASP A 338 -1.18 -0.37 -3.39
CA ASP A 338 -1.01 0.72 -2.42
C ASP A 338 0.20 1.61 -2.75
N GLN A 339 1.25 1.10 -3.39
CA GLN A 339 2.38 1.82 -4.00
C GLN A 339 3.09 0.93 -5.03
N GLY A 340 4.18 1.41 -5.62
CA GLY A 340 4.99 0.61 -6.52
C GLY A 340 5.75 -0.52 -5.83
N ALA A 341 6.27 -1.46 -6.62
CA ALA A 341 6.96 -2.64 -6.14
C ALA A 341 8.16 -2.32 -5.26
N HIS A 342 8.39 -3.18 -4.26
CA HIS A 342 9.60 -3.19 -3.45
C HIS A 342 10.72 -3.87 -4.25
N ILE A 343 11.69 -3.09 -4.71
CA ILE A 343 12.78 -3.57 -5.57
C ILE A 343 14.05 -3.95 -4.81
N GLU A 344 14.14 -3.61 -3.52
CA GLU A 344 15.27 -3.91 -2.63
C GLU A 344 15.13 -5.25 -1.90
N GLU A 345 14.09 -6.03 -2.18
CA GLU A 345 13.84 -7.28 -1.46
C GLU A 345 14.79 -8.38 -1.91
N ILE A 346 15.69 -8.74 -1.00
CA ILE A 346 16.64 -9.85 -1.16
C ILE A 346 16.49 -10.75 0.05
N SER A 347 16.27 -12.05 -0.17
CA SER A 347 16.15 -13.05 0.89
C SER A 347 17.46 -13.21 1.67
N ALA A 348 17.41 -13.85 2.84
CA ALA A 348 18.59 -14.18 3.63
C ALA A 348 19.57 -15.10 2.89
N THR A 349 19.10 -15.84 1.87
CA THR A 349 19.90 -16.71 1.00
C THR A 349 20.47 -15.97 -0.23
N GLY A 350 20.18 -14.67 -0.38
CA GLY A 350 20.62 -13.86 -1.52
C GLY A 350 19.71 -13.96 -2.75
N GLU A 351 18.57 -14.64 -2.64
CA GLU A 351 17.57 -14.70 -3.71
C GLU A 351 16.86 -13.37 -3.86
N VAL A 352 16.70 -12.91 -5.11
CA VAL A 352 16.02 -11.65 -5.42
C VAL A 352 14.52 -11.91 -5.58
N ASN A 353 13.74 -11.42 -4.62
CA ASN A 353 12.28 -11.55 -4.55
C ASN A 353 11.58 -10.21 -4.76
N ARG A 354 11.99 -9.49 -5.80
CA ARG A 354 11.50 -8.14 -6.09
C ARG A 354 10.45 -8.13 -7.19
N GLY A 355 9.48 -7.20 -7.08
CA GLY A 355 8.56 -6.89 -8.17
C GLY A 355 9.19 -5.99 -9.23
N TRP A 356 8.41 -5.68 -10.26
CA TRP A 356 8.84 -4.93 -11.43
C TRP A 356 7.90 -3.76 -11.73
N ASN A 357 8.48 -2.56 -11.81
CA ASN A 357 7.74 -1.32 -12.12
C ASN A 357 7.74 -0.96 -13.62
N GLY A 358 8.05 -1.91 -14.51
CA GLY A 358 8.10 -1.67 -15.95
C GLY A 358 9.26 -0.73 -16.33
N ILE A 359 8.93 0.28 -17.10
CA ILE A 359 9.89 1.31 -17.55
C ILE A 359 10.14 2.39 -16.48
N TYR A 360 9.40 2.39 -15.39
CA TYR A 360 9.39 3.46 -14.39
C TYR A 360 10.54 3.31 -13.40
N LYS A 361 11.22 4.42 -13.14
CA LYS A 361 12.41 4.49 -12.30
C LYS A 361 12.09 4.21 -10.83
N ALA A 362 12.99 3.49 -10.17
CA ALA A 362 12.96 3.16 -8.74
C ALA A 362 11.72 2.34 -8.32
N GLY A 363 11.35 2.40 -7.06
CA GLY A 363 10.25 1.62 -6.48
C GLY A 363 9.77 2.19 -5.15
N LYS A 364 9.13 1.36 -4.36
CA LYS A 364 8.61 1.64 -3.01
C LYS A 364 9.54 2.57 -2.23
N SER A 365 8.98 3.42 -1.37
CA SER A 365 9.66 4.45 -0.57
C SER A 365 10.25 5.63 -1.36
N THR A 366 10.03 5.71 -2.68
CA THR A 366 10.47 6.84 -3.50
C THR A 366 9.29 7.47 -4.23
N ASN A 367 9.40 8.76 -4.58
CA ASN A 367 8.41 9.44 -5.41
C ASN A 367 8.79 9.50 -6.90
N TRP A 368 9.77 8.70 -7.32
CA TRP A 368 9.97 8.36 -8.73
C TRP A 368 8.75 7.58 -9.24
N GLU A 369 8.50 7.61 -10.54
CA GLU A 369 7.31 6.97 -11.10
C GLU A 369 7.17 5.50 -10.68
N GLY A 370 8.26 4.75 -10.61
CA GLY A 370 8.23 3.35 -10.15
C GLY A 370 7.79 3.17 -8.69
N GLY A 371 7.86 4.22 -7.87
CA GLY A 371 7.40 4.15 -6.47
C GLY A 371 5.95 4.55 -6.26
N ILE A 372 5.36 5.33 -7.18
CA ILE A 372 4.01 5.90 -7.00
C ILE A 372 3.05 5.64 -8.16
N ARG A 373 3.53 5.26 -9.36
CA ARG A 373 2.66 4.88 -10.47
C ARG A 373 2.24 3.42 -10.28
N VAL A 374 0.94 3.21 -10.12
CA VAL A 374 0.34 1.93 -9.75
C VAL A 374 -0.71 1.49 -10.79
N PRO A 375 -1.05 0.20 -10.89
CA PRO A 375 -2.18 -0.21 -11.70
C PRO A 375 -3.47 0.42 -11.18
N GLY A 376 -4.34 0.81 -12.11
CA GLY A 376 -5.69 1.26 -11.82
C GLY A 376 -6.64 0.64 -12.83
N ILE A 377 -7.52 -0.26 -12.40
CA ILE A 377 -8.47 -0.96 -13.27
C ILE A 377 -9.86 -0.84 -12.66
N LEU A 378 -10.81 -0.31 -13.42
CA LEU A 378 -12.21 -0.20 -13.00
C LEU A 378 -13.11 -0.95 -13.98
N ARG A 379 -13.98 -1.81 -13.46
CA ARG A 379 -14.94 -2.57 -14.24
C ARG A 379 -16.34 -2.44 -13.66
N TRP A 380 -17.28 -2.03 -14.50
CA TRP A 380 -18.70 -1.99 -14.16
C TRP A 380 -19.54 -2.12 -15.45
N PRO A 381 -19.83 -3.35 -15.86
CA PRO A 381 -20.55 -3.60 -17.11
C PRO A 381 -21.89 -2.87 -17.17
N GLY A 382 -22.21 -2.33 -18.33
CA GLY A 382 -23.43 -1.51 -18.53
C GLY A 382 -23.29 -0.05 -18.07
N ASN A 383 -22.30 0.29 -17.22
CA ASN A 383 -22.07 1.64 -16.69
C ASN A 383 -20.71 2.23 -17.11
N LEU A 384 -19.71 1.40 -17.31
CA LEU A 384 -18.39 1.80 -17.82
C LEU A 384 -18.11 1.11 -19.17
N PRO A 385 -17.40 1.78 -20.09
CA PRO A 385 -16.95 1.17 -21.33
C PRO A 385 -15.94 0.03 -21.06
N SER A 386 -15.94 -1.00 -21.89
CA SER A 386 -14.97 -2.07 -21.86
C SER A 386 -13.78 -1.78 -22.77
N GLY A 387 -12.56 -2.22 -22.37
CA GLY A 387 -11.34 -2.13 -23.15
C GLY A 387 -10.84 -0.71 -23.36
N ARG A 388 -11.30 0.25 -22.55
CA ARG A 388 -10.81 1.63 -22.61
C ARG A 388 -9.52 1.80 -21.85
N GLU A 389 -8.58 2.54 -22.44
CA GLU A 389 -7.34 2.96 -21.81
C GLU A 389 -7.35 4.48 -21.61
N LEU A 390 -6.96 4.95 -20.42
CA LEU A 390 -6.90 6.36 -20.05
C LEU A 390 -5.52 6.70 -19.52
N ASP A 391 -4.82 7.63 -20.19
CA ASP A 391 -3.49 8.11 -19.80
C ASP A 391 -3.55 9.50 -19.12
N GLU A 392 -4.66 9.83 -18.50
CA GLU A 392 -4.83 11.06 -17.73
C GLU A 392 -4.40 10.86 -16.27
N PRO A 393 -3.71 11.84 -15.65
CA PRO A 393 -3.32 11.76 -14.26
C PRO A 393 -4.51 11.58 -13.33
N THR A 394 -4.54 10.49 -12.60
CA THR A 394 -5.54 10.15 -11.58
C THR A 394 -4.83 9.70 -10.31
N SER A 395 -5.53 9.66 -9.19
CA SER A 395 -4.98 9.22 -7.91
C SER A 395 -5.86 8.16 -7.26
N ASN A 396 -5.25 7.29 -6.44
CA ASN A 396 -6.02 6.37 -5.60
C ASN A 396 -6.91 7.09 -4.56
N MET A 397 -6.63 8.38 -4.25
CA MET A 397 -7.51 9.24 -3.45
C MET A 397 -8.87 9.51 -4.12
N ASP A 398 -8.94 9.42 -5.45
CA ASP A 398 -10.15 9.71 -6.23
C ASP A 398 -11.26 8.70 -5.98
N LEU A 399 -10.90 7.53 -5.45
CA LEU A 399 -11.88 6.52 -5.13
C LEU A 399 -12.82 6.96 -4.00
N PHE A 400 -12.33 7.72 -3.01
CA PHE A 400 -13.17 8.22 -1.93
C PHE A 400 -14.36 9.05 -2.45
N PRO A 401 -14.16 10.17 -3.17
CA PRO A 401 -15.28 10.94 -3.67
C PRO A 401 -16.13 10.17 -4.70
N THR A 402 -15.54 9.27 -5.47
CA THR A 402 -16.28 8.43 -6.43
C THR A 402 -17.25 7.48 -5.71
N VAL A 403 -16.81 6.75 -4.69
CA VAL A 403 -17.66 5.86 -3.89
C VAL A 403 -18.73 6.65 -3.13
N VAL A 404 -18.36 7.79 -2.52
CA VAL A 404 -19.28 8.66 -1.79
C VAL A 404 -20.43 9.11 -2.69
N LYS A 405 -20.12 9.61 -3.88
CA LYS A 405 -21.11 10.09 -4.85
C LYS A 405 -22.02 8.97 -5.37
N LEU A 406 -21.42 7.82 -5.70
CA LEU A 406 -22.17 6.62 -6.13
C LEU A 406 -23.04 6.04 -5.00
N SER A 407 -22.69 6.28 -3.74
CA SER A 407 -23.53 5.93 -2.58
C SER A 407 -24.72 6.88 -2.39
N GLY A 408 -24.84 7.93 -3.21
CA GLY A 408 -25.98 8.84 -3.23
C GLY A 408 -25.88 10.03 -2.27
N VAL A 409 -24.67 10.40 -1.85
CA VAL A 409 -24.44 11.54 -0.93
C VAL A 409 -23.33 12.46 -1.43
N SER A 410 -23.30 13.68 -0.89
CA SER A 410 -22.25 14.66 -1.16
C SER A 410 -20.97 14.30 -0.41
N VAL A 411 -19.83 14.67 -0.97
CA VAL A 411 -18.53 14.63 -0.29
C VAL A 411 -18.59 15.56 0.93
N PRO A 412 -18.00 15.18 2.10
CA PRO A 412 -17.96 16.04 3.28
C PRO A 412 -17.35 17.41 3.00
N GLU A 413 -18.01 18.49 3.46
CA GLU A 413 -17.57 19.89 3.27
C GLU A 413 -16.76 20.41 4.48
N ASP A 414 -16.74 19.70 5.59
CA ASP A 414 -16.07 20.07 6.84
C ASP A 414 -14.53 19.93 6.78
N ARG A 415 -14.03 19.31 5.71
CA ARG A 415 -12.61 18.99 5.50
C ARG A 415 -12.21 19.07 4.04
N GLU A 416 -10.90 19.34 3.81
CA GLU A 416 -10.34 19.26 2.46
C GLU A 416 -10.26 17.80 1.99
N ILE A 417 -10.83 17.52 0.84
CA ILE A 417 -10.68 16.27 0.09
C ILE A 417 -9.80 16.56 -1.12
N ASP A 418 -8.70 15.82 -1.26
CA ASP A 418 -7.73 16.02 -2.34
C ASP A 418 -8.03 15.15 -3.57
N GLY A 419 -8.82 14.09 -3.40
CA GLY A 419 -9.32 13.26 -4.51
C GLY A 419 -10.48 13.88 -5.26
N HIS A 420 -10.69 13.45 -6.49
CA HIS A 420 -11.77 13.90 -7.38
C HIS A 420 -12.60 12.73 -7.88
N ASP A 421 -13.90 12.96 -8.14
CA ASP A 421 -14.77 11.94 -8.72
C ASP A 421 -14.32 11.56 -10.13
N LEU A 422 -14.13 10.24 -10.35
CA LEU A 422 -13.63 9.69 -11.60
C LEU A 422 -14.71 9.44 -12.65
N MET A 423 -16.00 9.42 -12.30
CA MET A 423 -17.04 8.89 -13.17
C MET A 423 -17.16 9.60 -14.51
N ASP A 424 -17.02 10.93 -14.55
CA ASP A 424 -17.10 11.67 -15.81
C ASP A 424 -15.95 11.35 -16.76
N LEU A 425 -14.74 11.18 -16.21
CA LEU A 425 -13.55 10.79 -16.96
C LEU A 425 -13.65 9.34 -17.44
N LEU A 426 -14.04 8.40 -16.56
CA LEU A 426 -14.20 6.98 -16.89
C LEU A 426 -15.26 6.75 -17.97
N CYS A 427 -16.35 7.51 -17.94
CA CYS A 427 -17.41 7.44 -18.94
C CYS A 427 -17.07 8.17 -20.24
N GLY A 428 -16.01 8.97 -20.28
CA GLY A 428 -15.66 9.81 -21.44
C GLY A 428 -16.57 11.01 -21.62
N ARG A 429 -17.28 11.45 -20.58
CA ARG A 429 -18.01 12.72 -20.59
C ARG A 429 -17.06 13.92 -20.57
N VAL A 430 -15.89 13.72 -19.97
CA VAL A 430 -14.76 14.63 -20.05
C VAL A 430 -13.54 13.88 -20.59
N GLU A 431 -12.69 14.58 -21.33
CA GLU A 431 -11.48 13.99 -21.92
C GLU A 431 -10.28 14.12 -20.99
N ARG A 432 -10.34 15.04 -20.02
CA ARG A 432 -9.21 15.38 -19.17
C ARG A 432 -9.53 15.21 -17.70
N SER A 433 -8.51 14.79 -16.96
CA SER A 433 -8.54 14.76 -15.51
C SER A 433 -8.72 16.16 -14.92
N THR A 434 -9.39 16.22 -13.79
CA THR A 434 -9.54 17.45 -12.99
C THR A 434 -8.30 17.76 -12.15
N HIS A 435 -7.35 16.83 -12.04
CA HIS A 435 -6.07 17.06 -11.37
C HIS A 435 -5.15 17.93 -12.21
N GLU A 436 -5.04 19.21 -11.86
CA GLU A 436 -4.03 20.09 -12.42
C GLU A 436 -2.67 19.89 -11.72
N PHE A 437 -2.68 19.71 -10.39
CA PHE A 437 -1.49 19.43 -9.59
C PHE A 437 -1.68 18.19 -8.71
N LEU A 438 -0.60 17.40 -8.57
CA LEU A 438 -0.49 16.33 -7.58
C LEU A 438 0.81 16.52 -6.77
N PHE A 439 0.68 16.45 -5.44
CA PHE A 439 1.77 16.72 -4.51
C PHE A 439 2.31 15.41 -3.94
N HIS A 440 3.63 15.22 -4.00
CA HIS A 440 4.28 13.98 -3.59
C HIS A 440 5.12 14.23 -2.36
N TYR A 441 4.73 13.59 -1.27
CA TYR A 441 5.39 13.68 0.01
C TYR A 441 6.28 12.46 0.26
N CYS A 442 7.51 12.70 0.72
CA CYS A 442 8.34 11.69 1.34
C CYS A 442 8.27 11.88 2.85
N ASN A 443 7.52 11.06 3.57
CA ASN A 443 7.08 11.35 4.94
C ASN A 443 6.34 12.69 5.02
N ILE A 444 6.75 13.59 5.94
CA ILE A 444 6.17 14.96 6.02
C ILE A 444 6.80 15.95 5.02
N TYR A 445 7.84 15.56 4.31
CA TYR A 445 8.59 16.47 3.45
C TYR A 445 8.02 16.46 2.03
N LEU A 446 7.62 17.64 1.54
CA LEU A 446 7.22 17.78 0.14
C LEU A 446 8.45 17.55 -0.75
N ASN A 447 8.46 16.44 -1.45
CA ASN A 447 9.58 15.96 -2.24
C ASN A 447 9.49 16.36 -3.70
N ALA A 448 8.30 16.17 -4.28
CA ALA A 448 8.06 16.45 -5.68
C ALA A 448 6.65 16.97 -5.90
N VAL A 449 6.42 17.58 -7.06
CA VAL A 449 5.09 17.98 -7.50
C VAL A 449 4.93 17.66 -8.98
N ARG A 450 3.72 17.25 -9.37
CA ARG A 450 3.33 17.01 -10.75
C ARG A 450 2.35 18.09 -11.17
N TRP A 451 2.49 18.58 -12.41
CA TRP A 451 1.61 19.58 -13.03
C TRP A 451 1.13 19.10 -14.38
N HIS A 452 -0.17 19.06 -14.57
CA HIS A 452 -0.85 18.77 -15.83
C HIS A 452 -1.62 20.01 -16.30
N PRO A 453 -0.99 20.89 -17.11
CA PRO A 453 -1.61 22.16 -17.53
C PRO A 453 -2.90 21.92 -18.29
N LYS A 454 -3.94 22.72 -18.05
CA LYS A 454 -5.25 22.59 -18.71
C LYS A 454 -5.20 22.69 -20.24
N ASN A 455 -4.23 23.44 -20.77
CA ASN A 455 -4.11 23.72 -22.20
C ASN A 455 -2.93 23.01 -22.86
N SER A 456 -2.36 21.98 -22.25
CA SER A 456 -1.22 21.21 -22.77
C SER A 456 -1.41 19.72 -22.49
N SER A 457 -0.90 18.88 -23.36
CA SER A 457 -0.81 17.43 -23.13
C SER A 457 0.39 17.04 -22.26
N SER A 458 1.34 17.96 -22.01
CA SER A 458 2.52 17.68 -21.20
C SER A 458 2.14 17.45 -19.74
N VAL A 459 2.84 16.53 -19.11
CA VAL A 459 2.79 16.30 -17.65
C VAL A 459 4.17 16.58 -17.09
N TRP A 460 4.30 17.70 -16.39
CA TRP A 460 5.54 18.14 -15.78
C TRP A 460 5.69 17.57 -14.38
N LYS A 461 6.94 17.26 -13.98
CA LYS A 461 7.26 16.87 -12.63
C LYS A 461 8.56 17.51 -12.16
N VAL A 462 8.53 18.14 -10.98
CA VAL A 462 9.73 18.68 -10.34
C VAL A 462 10.07 17.89 -9.08
N PHE A 463 11.38 17.74 -8.81
CA PHE A 463 11.90 17.24 -7.55
C PHE A 463 12.72 18.31 -6.85
N TYR A 464 12.38 18.59 -5.60
CA TYR A 464 13.15 19.49 -4.73
C TYR A 464 14.32 18.77 -4.07
N PHE A 465 14.20 17.46 -3.85
CA PHE A 465 15.26 16.57 -3.42
C PHE A 465 14.99 15.14 -3.92
N THR A 466 16.04 14.34 -3.98
CA THR A 466 15.93 12.91 -4.36
C THR A 466 16.68 12.04 -3.37
N PRO A 467 16.28 10.77 -3.16
CA PRO A 467 17.05 9.85 -2.33
C PRO A 467 18.41 9.54 -2.98
N ASN A 468 19.42 9.34 -2.13
CA ASN A 468 20.73 8.85 -2.55
C ASN A 468 20.68 7.34 -2.67
N PHE A 469 20.71 6.84 -3.89
CA PHE A 469 20.74 5.41 -4.16
C PHE A 469 22.07 4.76 -3.75
N TYR A 470 22.00 3.49 -3.41
CA TYR A 470 23.19 2.71 -3.09
C TYR A 470 22.99 1.24 -3.53
N PRO A 471 23.90 0.68 -4.34
CA PRO A 471 25.04 1.34 -5.01
C PRO A 471 24.65 2.52 -5.90
N GLU A 472 25.57 3.47 -6.15
CA GLU A 472 25.27 4.73 -6.87
C GLU A 472 24.77 4.54 -8.32
N ASN A 473 25.11 3.41 -8.95
CA ASN A 473 24.69 3.06 -10.29
C ASN A 473 23.34 2.32 -10.36
N GLU A 474 22.72 2.07 -9.21
CA GLU A 474 21.39 1.46 -9.09
C GLU A 474 20.29 2.53 -8.90
N THR A 475 19.04 2.10 -8.95
CA THR A 475 17.88 2.98 -8.72
C THR A 475 17.12 2.60 -7.44
N ALA A 476 17.86 2.15 -6.42
CA ALA A 476 17.33 1.60 -5.18
C ALA A 476 18.24 1.86 -3.98
N CYS A 477 17.74 1.68 -2.78
CA CYS A 477 18.46 1.87 -1.52
C CYS A 477 18.75 0.53 -0.82
N PHE A 478 19.52 -0.35 -1.46
CA PHE A 478 19.78 -1.73 -0.99
C PHE A 478 20.40 -1.81 0.41
N HIS A 479 21.22 -0.81 0.80
CA HIS A 479 21.88 -0.80 2.11
C HIS A 479 20.93 -0.55 3.30
N THR A 480 19.75 0.01 3.02
CA THR A 480 18.73 0.35 4.02
C THR A 480 17.40 -0.35 3.80
N HIS A 481 17.27 -1.14 2.71
CA HIS A 481 16.05 -1.83 2.26
C HIS A 481 14.83 -0.92 2.02
N ALA A 482 15.01 0.39 2.10
CA ALA A 482 14.05 1.44 1.76
C ALA A 482 14.78 2.77 1.69
N CYS A 483 14.35 3.67 0.82
CA CYS A 483 14.93 5.00 0.73
C CYS A 483 14.37 5.90 1.84
N PHE A 484 15.20 6.83 2.32
CA PHE A 484 14.83 7.75 3.38
C PHE A 484 14.70 9.18 2.87
N CYS A 485 13.98 10.01 3.63
CA CYS A 485 13.48 11.32 3.21
C CYS A 485 14.25 12.49 3.76
N SER A 486 15.30 12.27 4.53
CA SER A 486 15.98 13.36 5.25
C SER A 486 17.46 13.09 5.53
N SER A 487 18.16 14.12 6.01
CA SER A 487 19.57 14.08 6.39
C SER A 487 20.49 13.75 5.21
N ASN A 488 21.54 13.00 5.44
CA ASN A 488 22.53 12.56 4.46
C ASN A 488 22.05 11.49 3.46
N HIS A 489 20.76 11.11 3.54
CA HIS A 489 20.17 10.13 2.62
C HIS A 489 19.53 10.76 1.39
N VAL A 490 19.54 12.10 1.30
CA VAL A 490 18.93 12.83 0.18
C VAL A 490 19.88 13.87 -0.37
N THR A 491 19.73 14.17 -1.65
CA THR A 491 20.36 15.29 -2.34
C THR A 491 19.31 16.33 -2.66
N HIS A 492 19.51 17.58 -2.19
CA HIS A 492 18.65 18.71 -2.52
C HIS A 492 19.09 19.34 -3.84
N HIS A 493 18.11 19.76 -4.64
CA HIS A 493 18.33 20.34 -5.96
C HIS A 493 17.93 21.81 -6.00
N ASN A 494 18.85 22.66 -6.47
CA ASN A 494 18.61 24.07 -6.72
C ASN A 494 19.38 24.53 -7.98
N PRO A 495 18.70 24.75 -9.12
CA PRO A 495 17.26 24.64 -9.32
C PRO A 495 16.75 23.20 -9.15
N PRO A 496 15.44 23.00 -8.92
CA PRO A 496 14.86 21.66 -8.80
C PRO A 496 15.02 20.88 -10.11
N LEU A 497 15.07 19.55 -10.04
CA LEU A 497 15.06 18.72 -11.24
C LEU A 497 13.68 18.82 -11.91
N LEU A 498 13.63 19.01 -13.22
CA LEU A 498 12.41 19.07 -14.02
C LEU A 498 12.37 17.92 -15.03
N PHE A 499 11.23 17.26 -15.14
CA PHE A 499 10.96 16.21 -16.13
C PHE A 499 9.66 16.52 -16.89
N ASP A 500 9.62 16.14 -18.18
CA ASP A 500 8.37 16.01 -18.93
C ASP A 500 8.02 14.52 -19.02
N LEU A 501 7.08 14.07 -18.19
CA LEU A 501 6.67 12.66 -18.10
C LEU A 501 5.98 12.15 -19.36
N THR A 502 5.52 13.03 -20.24
CA THR A 502 4.93 12.65 -21.53
C THR A 502 6.01 12.20 -22.50
N ARG A 503 7.22 12.78 -22.41
CA ARG A 503 8.36 12.47 -23.27
C ARG A 503 9.36 11.51 -22.60
N ASP A 504 9.51 11.63 -21.30
CA ASP A 504 10.42 10.82 -20.48
C ASP A 504 9.68 10.24 -19.26
N PRO A 505 8.77 9.26 -19.45
CA PRO A 505 8.04 8.63 -18.36
C PRO A 505 8.94 7.84 -17.41
N SER A 506 10.16 7.53 -17.82
CA SER A 506 11.18 6.82 -17.02
C SER A 506 12.05 7.74 -16.17
N GLU A 507 11.87 9.07 -16.28
CA GLU A 507 12.61 10.07 -15.50
C GLU A 507 14.14 9.90 -15.58
N THR A 508 14.63 9.67 -16.82
CA THR A 508 16.05 9.37 -17.08
C THR A 508 16.89 10.61 -17.27
N THR A 509 16.30 11.67 -17.86
CA THR A 509 17.04 12.86 -18.31
C THR A 509 16.35 14.13 -17.81
N PRO A 510 16.84 14.75 -16.72
CA PRO A 510 16.27 16.00 -16.25
C PRO A 510 16.49 17.12 -17.25
N LEU A 511 15.46 17.93 -17.45
CA LEU A 511 15.51 19.11 -18.28
C LEU A 511 16.29 20.25 -17.58
N THR A 512 16.95 21.09 -18.38
CA THR A 512 17.72 22.25 -17.95
C THR A 512 17.22 23.52 -18.64
N PRO A 513 17.59 24.73 -18.18
CA PRO A 513 17.26 25.96 -18.90
C PRO A 513 17.74 25.99 -20.36
N ASP A 514 18.79 25.23 -20.68
CA ASP A 514 19.32 25.13 -22.06
C ASP A 514 18.51 24.18 -22.94
N THR A 515 17.90 23.12 -22.35
CA THR A 515 17.12 22.10 -23.07
C THR A 515 15.62 22.38 -23.08
N GLU A 516 15.10 23.17 -22.15
CA GLU A 516 13.70 23.58 -22.06
C GLU A 516 13.59 25.09 -21.89
N PRO A 517 13.24 25.85 -22.95
CA PRO A 517 13.12 27.30 -22.87
C PRO A 517 12.11 27.81 -21.84
N ALA A 518 11.06 27.01 -21.54
CA ALA A 518 10.04 27.35 -20.55
C ALA A 518 10.42 26.91 -19.12
N PHE A 519 11.62 26.39 -18.89
CA PHE A 519 12.06 25.84 -17.60
C PHE A 519 11.71 26.73 -16.40
N HIS A 520 12.12 27.99 -16.44
CA HIS A 520 11.89 28.91 -15.32
C HIS A 520 10.43 29.24 -15.08
N SER A 521 9.63 29.36 -16.13
CA SER A 521 8.19 29.60 -16.00
C SER A 521 7.44 28.39 -15.48
N ILE A 522 7.79 27.16 -15.92
CA ILE A 522 7.23 25.91 -15.41
C ILE A 522 7.53 25.77 -13.91
N VAL A 523 8.80 25.91 -13.52
CA VAL A 523 9.22 25.80 -12.12
C VAL A 523 8.55 26.87 -11.24
N ALA A 524 8.35 28.10 -11.74
CA ALA A 524 7.69 29.17 -11.02
C ALA A 524 6.20 28.85 -10.74
N VAL A 525 5.45 28.37 -11.74
CA VAL A 525 4.05 27.95 -11.59
C VAL A 525 3.93 26.82 -10.56
N MET A 526 4.80 25.82 -10.65
CA MET A 526 4.77 24.68 -9.74
C MET A 526 5.14 25.10 -8.30
N LYS A 527 6.06 26.05 -8.13
CA LYS A 527 6.40 26.61 -6.83
C LYS A 527 5.21 27.36 -6.21
N GLU A 528 4.50 28.17 -6.99
CA GLU A 528 3.30 28.87 -6.52
C GLU A 528 2.22 27.88 -6.07
N ALA A 529 1.97 26.82 -6.85
CA ALA A 529 1.05 25.76 -6.47
C ALA A 529 1.43 25.08 -5.15
N VAL A 530 2.72 24.83 -4.93
CA VAL A 530 3.24 24.31 -3.65
C VAL A 530 2.94 25.26 -2.49
N GLU A 531 3.16 26.56 -2.65
CA GLU A 531 2.88 27.55 -1.62
C GLU A 531 1.40 27.64 -1.28
N VAL A 532 0.51 27.53 -2.30
CA VAL A 532 -0.94 27.48 -2.11
C VAL A 532 -1.33 26.21 -1.34
N HIS A 533 -0.82 25.04 -1.78
CA HIS A 533 -1.10 23.76 -1.14
C HIS A 533 -0.64 23.75 0.32
N GLN A 534 0.58 24.19 0.60
CA GLN A 534 1.12 24.23 1.97
C GLN A 534 0.30 25.11 2.91
N ARG A 535 -0.26 26.24 2.41
CA ARG A 535 -1.19 27.09 3.18
C ARG A 535 -2.51 26.40 3.51
N SER A 536 -2.95 25.41 2.71
CA SER A 536 -4.16 24.63 2.97
C SER A 536 -3.96 23.52 4.00
N VAL A 537 -2.71 23.11 4.26
CA VAL A 537 -2.39 22.06 5.22
C VAL A 537 -2.45 22.61 6.64
N LYS A 538 -3.47 22.20 7.39
CA LYS A 538 -3.62 22.59 8.79
C LYS A 538 -2.73 21.72 9.68
N PRO A 539 -2.16 22.27 10.77
CA PRO A 539 -1.45 21.48 11.77
C PRO A 539 -2.36 20.41 12.38
N VAL A 540 -1.87 19.18 12.44
CA VAL A 540 -2.56 18.03 13.04
C VAL A 540 -1.61 17.27 13.96
N GLU A 541 -2.15 16.53 14.92
CA GLU A 541 -1.37 15.66 15.79
C GLU A 541 -0.73 14.53 14.97
N SER A 542 0.58 14.35 15.13
CA SER A 542 1.30 13.28 14.43
C SER A 542 0.95 11.92 15.02
N GLN A 543 0.35 11.07 14.20
CA GLN A 543 0.07 9.67 14.52
C GLN A 543 1.34 8.80 14.42
N MET A 544 2.38 9.31 13.77
CA MET A 544 3.64 8.61 13.50
C MET A 544 4.83 9.23 14.25
N SER A 545 4.58 9.87 15.41
CA SER A 545 5.64 10.28 16.32
C SER A 545 6.41 9.06 16.85
N THR A 546 7.66 9.22 17.25
CA THR A 546 8.47 8.12 17.81
C THR A 546 7.74 7.41 18.95
N TRP A 547 7.05 8.16 19.81
CA TRP A 547 6.27 7.58 20.90
C TRP A 547 5.11 6.71 20.37
N ASN A 548 4.41 7.14 19.34
CA ASN A 548 3.28 6.42 18.76
C ASN A 548 3.69 5.17 17.99
N LEU A 549 4.94 5.09 17.51
CA LEU A 549 5.47 3.97 16.73
C LEU A 549 6.07 2.84 17.59
N VAL A 550 6.52 3.13 18.82
CA VAL A 550 7.17 2.12 19.65
C VAL A 550 6.17 1.11 20.22
N TRP A 551 6.66 -0.12 20.40
CA TRP A 551 5.90 -1.18 21.06
C TRP A 551 5.58 -0.85 22.52
N LYS A 552 4.34 -1.09 22.93
CA LYS A 552 3.82 -0.84 24.29
C LYS A 552 3.17 -2.11 24.83
N PRO A 553 3.72 -2.71 25.92
CA PRO A 553 3.20 -3.96 26.46
C PRO A 553 1.70 -3.93 26.81
N TRP A 554 1.20 -2.79 27.30
CA TRP A 554 -0.20 -2.64 27.70
C TRP A 554 -1.18 -2.50 26.54
N LEU A 555 -0.68 -2.32 25.30
CA LEU A 555 -1.49 -2.30 24.10
C LEU A 555 -1.48 -3.63 23.35
N GLN A 556 -0.72 -4.63 23.83
CA GLN A 556 -0.51 -5.89 23.13
C GLN A 556 -1.78 -6.73 23.11
N PRO A 557 -2.39 -6.97 21.92
CA PRO A 557 -3.49 -7.91 21.80
C PRO A 557 -2.99 -9.35 21.91
N CYS A 558 -3.70 -10.17 22.69
CA CYS A 558 -3.43 -11.58 22.86
C CYS A 558 -4.72 -12.39 22.83
N CYS A 559 -4.68 -13.56 22.23
CA CYS A 559 -5.83 -14.46 22.14
C CYS A 559 -6.17 -15.19 23.43
N SER A 560 -5.26 -15.26 24.40
CA SER A 560 -5.47 -15.90 25.71
C SER A 560 -5.16 -14.93 26.84
N THR A 561 -6.14 -14.72 27.73
CA THR A 561 -6.00 -13.91 28.94
C THR A 561 -5.40 -14.68 30.11
N LEU A 562 -5.47 -16.01 30.12
CA LEU A 562 -5.15 -16.85 31.29
C LEU A 562 -3.68 -17.24 31.43
N ALA A 563 -2.88 -17.17 30.34
CA ALA A 563 -1.49 -17.66 30.39
C ALA A 563 -0.45 -16.59 30.02
N GLN A 564 -0.85 -15.35 29.68
CA GLN A 564 0.02 -14.29 29.10
C GLN A 564 0.89 -14.76 27.91
N LEU A 565 0.65 -15.98 27.41
CA LEU A 565 1.25 -16.54 26.23
C LEU A 565 0.33 -16.21 25.06
N CYS A 566 0.71 -15.20 24.28
CA CYS A 566 0.03 -14.83 23.04
C CYS A 566 0.22 -15.95 22.01
N ARG A 567 -0.45 -17.08 22.19
CA ARG A 567 -0.39 -18.23 21.29
C ARG A 567 -1.75 -18.91 21.17
N CYS A 568 -2.30 -18.95 19.97
CA CYS A 568 -3.47 -19.73 19.61
C CYS A 568 -3.46 -20.11 18.13
N GLN A 569 -4.17 -21.18 17.82
CA GLN A 569 -4.49 -21.58 16.45
C GLN A 569 -6.00 -21.77 16.37
N GLN A 570 -6.61 -21.33 15.30
CA GLN A 570 -8.01 -21.62 15.05
C GLN A 570 -8.12 -23.11 14.69
N ASP A 571 -9.01 -23.85 15.34
CA ASP A 571 -9.38 -25.21 14.91
C ASP A 571 -10.10 -25.09 13.57
N ASP A 572 -9.43 -25.39 12.48
CA ASP A 572 -9.98 -25.48 11.13
C ASP A 572 -10.91 -26.72 11.03
N LYS A 573 -12.11 -26.59 11.54
CA LYS A 573 -13.21 -27.48 11.14
C LYS A 573 -13.86 -26.89 9.89
N GLY A 574 -13.29 -27.22 8.71
CA GLY A 574 -13.96 -26.93 7.45
C GLY A 574 -13.13 -26.46 6.27
N VAL A 575 -11.97 -27.04 6.01
CA VAL A 575 -11.40 -26.97 4.66
C VAL A 575 -11.49 -28.36 4.04
N VAL A 576 -12.57 -28.60 3.33
CA VAL A 576 -12.68 -29.74 2.43
C VAL A 576 -11.80 -29.44 1.22
N GLY A 577 -10.79 -30.27 1.00
CA GLY A 577 -9.87 -30.12 -0.12
C GLY A 577 -10.59 -30.19 -1.47
N ALA A 578 -10.60 -29.11 -2.19
CA ALA A 578 -10.86 -29.09 -3.62
C ALA A 578 -9.50 -29.05 -4.32
N THR A 579 -9.05 -30.20 -4.79
CA THR A 579 -7.98 -30.31 -5.79
C THR A 579 -8.62 -30.05 -7.16
N GLU A 580 -8.89 -28.79 -7.48
CA GLU A 580 -9.15 -28.39 -8.86
C GLU A 580 -7.87 -27.77 -9.43
N ASP A 581 -7.52 -28.19 -10.63
CA ASP A 581 -6.37 -27.68 -11.38
C ASP A 581 -6.52 -26.16 -11.55
N PRO A 582 -5.62 -25.34 -11.01
CA PRO A 582 -5.75 -23.88 -11.03
C PRO A 582 -5.69 -23.25 -12.42
N PHE A 583 -5.47 -24.05 -13.48
CA PHE A 583 -5.31 -23.58 -14.86
C PHE A 583 -6.34 -24.16 -15.86
N SER A 584 -7.37 -24.89 -15.39
CA SER A 584 -8.45 -25.35 -16.25
C SER A 584 -9.58 -24.31 -16.29
N GLY A 585 -9.46 -23.35 -17.20
CA GLY A 585 -10.48 -22.34 -17.50
C GLY A 585 -10.08 -21.47 -18.67
#